data_6ae38a97a2a0c11b8b6e30eb8ee97831
#
_entry.id   6ae38a97a2a0c11b8b6e30eb8ee97831
#
_cell.length_a   1.000
_cell.length_b   1.000
_cell.length_c   1.000
_cell.angle_alpha   90.00
_cell.angle_beta   90.00
_cell.angle_gamma   90.00
#
_symmetry.space_group_name_H-M   'P 1'
#
loop_
_entity.id
_entity.type
_entity.pdbx_description
1 polymer ?
#
loop_
_entity_poly.entity_id
_entity_poly.type
_entity_poly.pdbx_seq_one_letter_code
_entity_poly.pdbx_strand_id
1 'polypeptide(L)'
;GRFGDWLNNNIDWAVSRNRYWGTPLPIWRCENKHEICVSSLSELGELSGKELSKLDPHRPFVDDIKFECKECSSVMERTPEVIDCWYDSGAMPFAQWGYPHQENSEKEFKAAYPADFICEAIDQTRGWFYTLMTIGTLVFDKSSYKTVLCLGHILDKDGRKMSKHLGNVLEPIPLMNQHGADAVRWYMLAAGSPWSARRVGHDAISDVVRKTLLTYWNTISFFTLYANAADFKVTT
;
A
#
# COMPACT_ATOMS: atom_id res chain seq x y z
N GLY A 1 -12.04 -19.64 6.93
CA GLY A 1 -10.74 -19.23 7.51
C GLY A 1 -10.77 -17.76 7.94
N ARG A 2 -9.76 -17.28 8.65
CA ARG A 2 -9.72 -15.95 9.32
C ARG A 2 -10.22 -14.77 8.47
N PHE A 3 -9.84 -14.71 7.19
CA PHE A 3 -10.30 -13.64 6.30
C PHE A 3 -11.77 -13.81 5.91
N GLY A 4 -12.18 -15.05 5.59
CA GLY A 4 -13.60 -15.34 5.31
C GLY A 4 -14.49 -15.06 6.52
N ASP A 5 -14.05 -15.40 7.72
CA ASP A 5 -14.81 -15.12 8.96
C ASP A 5 -14.94 -13.61 9.20
N TRP A 6 -13.91 -12.83 8.87
CA TRP A 6 -13.96 -11.37 8.91
C TRP A 6 -14.97 -10.79 7.91
N LEU A 7 -14.97 -11.29 6.67
CA LEU A 7 -15.92 -10.84 5.64
C LEU A 7 -17.36 -11.22 5.97
N ASN A 8 -17.59 -12.41 6.55
CA ASN A 8 -18.93 -12.86 6.96
C ASN A 8 -19.51 -12.03 8.10
N ASN A 9 -18.67 -11.47 8.95
CA ASN A 9 -19.05 -10.63 10.10
C ASN A 9 -18.71 -9.15 9.84
N ASN A 10 -18.79 -8.73 8.58
CA ASN A 10 -18.46 -7.37 8.20
C ASN A 10 -19.41 -6.35 8.86
N ILE A 11 -18.86 -5.21 9.22
CA ILE A 11 -19.58 -4.08 9.81
C ILE A 11 -19.46 -2.86 8.90
N ASP A 12 -20.35 -1.89 9.07
CA ASP A 12 -20.30 -0.64 8.31
C ASP A 12 -18.95 0.05 8.46
N TRP A 13 -18.39 0.46 7.31
CA TRP A 13 -17.15 1.21 7.24
C TRP A 13 -17.47 2.70 7.08
N ALA A 14 -17.37 3.45 8.17
CA ALA A 14 -17.45 4.91 8.10
C ALA A 14 -16.22 5.46 7.37
N VAL A 15 -16.42 5.96 6.15
CA VAL A 15 -15.33 6.41 5.29
C VAL A 15 -14.89 7.86 5.54
N SER A 16 -15.66 8.66 6.28
CA SER A 16 -15.31 10.05 6.60
C SER A 16 -14.32 10.14 7.77
N ARG A 17 -13.40 11.10 7.70
CA ARG A 17 -12.44 11.40 8.76
C ARG A 17 -12.37 12.90 9.01
N ASN A 18 -12.42 13.27 10.28
CA ASN A 18 -12.22 14.66 10.70
C ASN A 18 -10.72 14.94 10.81
N ARG A 19 -10.10 15.24 9.67
CA ARG A 19 -8.68 15.59 9.53
C ARG A 19 -8.53 16.71 8.54
N TYR A 20 -7.45 17.49 8.67
CA TYR A 20 -7.17 18.55 7.72
C TYR A 20 -6.64 18.00 6.39
N TRP A 21 -5.64 17.12 6.43
CA TRP A 21 -4.98 16.57 5.24
C TRP A 21 -5.47 15.16 4.89
N GLY A 22 -5.73 14.96 3.64
CA GLY A 22 -6.18 13.72 3.01
C GLY A 22 -6.98 14.02 1.75
N THR A 23 -7.50 12.98 1.11
CA THR A 23 -8.40 13.10 -0.04
C THR A 23 -9.73 13.71 0.42
N PRO A 24 -10.10 14.92 -0.02
CA PRO A 24 -11.34 15.57 0.41
C PRO A 24 -12.58 14.75 -0.01
N LEU A 25 -13.55 14.61 0.88
CA LEU A 25 -14.84 14.04 0.50
C LEU A 25 -15.50 14.95 -0.56
N PRO A 26 -15.91 14.40 -1.71
CA PRO A 26 -16.50 15.19 -2.80
C PRO A 26 -17.98 15.47 -2.56
N ILE A 27 -18.34 15.92 -1.35
CA ILE A 27 -19.73 16.17 -0.93
C ILE A 27 -19.90 17.65 -0.62
N TRP A 28 -20.83 18.29 -1.31
CA TRP A 28 -21.27 19.64 -1.04
C TRP A 28 -22.65 19.62 -0.38
N ARG A 29 -22.85 20.47 0.61
CA ARG A 29 -24.07 20.56 1.40
C ARG A 29 -24.50 22.02 1.55
N CYS A 30 -25.79 22.31 1.43
CA CYS A 30 -26.37 23.61 1.73
C CYS A 30 -26.88 23.68 3.18
N GLU A 31 -27.27 24.88 3.62
CA GLU A 31 -27.87 25.11 4.95
C GLU A 31 -29.15 24.30 5.19
N ASN A 32 -29.93 24.02 4.12
CA ASN A 32 -31.14 23.23 4.18
C ASN A 32 -30.86 21.71 4.10
N LYS A 33 -29.58 21.30 4.21
CA LYS A 33 -29.13 19.90 4.24
C LYS A 33 -29.32 19.11 2.93
N HIS A 34 -29.56 19.78 1.81
CA HIS A 34 -29.45 19.12 0.50
C HIS A 34 -27.97 18.82 0.25
N GLU A 35 -27.71 17.64 -0.29
CA GLU A 35 -26.36 17.14 -0.52
C GLU A 35 -26.18 16.71 -1.98
N ILE A 36 -24.98 16.92 -2.49
CA ILE A 36 -24.56 16.40 -3.79
C ILE A 36 -23.16 15.80 -3.67
N CYS A 37 -22.97 14.60 -4.23
CA CYS A 37 -21.66 14.01 -4.43
C CYS A 37 -21.19 14.35 -5.84
N VAL A 38 -20.09 15.10 -5.94
CA VAL A 38 -19.53 15.54 -7.23
C VAL A 38 -18.51 14.52 -7.71
N SER A 39 -18.71 14.04 -8.94
CA SER A 39 -17.94 12.91 -9.49
C SER A 39 -16.61 13.31 -10.14
N SER A 40 -16.45 14.58 -10.54
CA SER A 40 -15.27 15.03 -11.25
C SER A 40 -15.03 16.54 -11.13
N LEU A 41 -13.81 17.01 -11.45
CA LEU A 41 -13.50 18.43 -11.57
C LEU A 41 -14.27 19.10 -12.70
N SER A 42 -14.59 18.35 -13.77
CA SER A 42 -15.43 18.86 -14.86
C SER A 42 -16.85 19.18 -14.37
N GLU A 43 -17.49 18.23 -13.67
CA GLU A 43 -18.80 18.46 -13.07
C GLU A 43 -18.79 19.60 -12.03
N LEU A 44 -17.74 19.68 -11.21
CA LEU A 44 -17.58 20.77 -10.27
C LEU A 44 -17.44 22.12 -10.98
N GLY A 45 -16.73 22.16 -12.11
CA GLY A 45 -16.61 23.32 -12.97
C GLY A 45 -17.96 23.77 -13.55
N GLU A 46 -18.74 22.81 -14.06
CA GLU A 46 -20.10 23.09 -14.57
C GLU A 46 -21.03 23.63 -13.48
N LEU A 47 -21.02 23.01 -12.29
CA LEU A 47 -21.85 23.45 -11.16
C LEU A 47 -21.48 24.84 -10.66
N SER A 48 -20.17 25.14 -10.60
CA SER A 48 -19.67 26.41 -10.08
C SER A 48 -19.52 27.52 -11.12
N GLY A 49 -19.64 27.20 -12.41
CA GLY A 49 -19.38 28.13 -13.52
C GLY A 49 -17.90 28.54 -13.63
N LYS A 50 -16.97 27.72 -13.14
CA LYS A 50 -15.52 28.00 -13.10
C LYS A 50 -14.72 27.00 -13.93
N GLU A 51 -13.60 27.47 -14.49
CA GLU A 51 -12.61 26.58 -15.11
C GLU A 51 -11.72 25.96 -14.02
N LEU A 52 -11.84 24.65 -13.82
CA LEU A 52 -11.20 23.93 -12.72
C LEU A 52 -10.22 22.82 -13.17
N SER A 53 -9.87 22.76 -14.45
CA SER A 53 -8.97 21.70 -14.98
C SER A 53 -7.59 21.67 -14.31
N LYS A 54 -7.16 22.78 -13.71
CA LYS A 54 -5.88 22.91 -13.00
C LYS A 54 -6.04 23.08 -11.49
N LEU A 55 -7.25 22.85 -10.96
CA LEU A 55 -7.47 22.93 -9.52
C LEU A 55 -6.72 21.81 -8.82
N ASP A 56 -5.97 22.13 -7.78
CA ASP A 56 -5.53 21.15 -6.79
C ASP A 56 -6.76 20.73 -5.97
N PRO A 57 -7.19 19.44 -6.02
CA PRO A 57 -8.38 18.98 -5.32
C PRO A 57 -8.21 18.90 -3.79
N HIS A 58 -7.01 19.18 -3.26
CA HIS A 58 -6.76 19.16 -1.82
C HIS A 58 -7.27 20.43 -1.13
N ARG A 59 -7.38 20.34 0.18
CA ARG A 59 -7.62 21.50 1.05
C ARG A 59 -6.39 22.40 1.09
N PRO A 60 -6.54 23.72 1.14
CA PRO A 60 -7.81 24.47 1.24
C PRO A 60 -8.48 24.76 -0.11
N PHE A 61 -7.83 24.48 -1.24
CA PHE A 61 -8.21 24.97 -2.56
C PHE A 61 -9.61 24.54 -3.01
N VAL A 62 -9.96 23.28 -2.80
CA VAL A 62 -11.28 22.74 -3.16
C VAL A 62 -12.39 23.29 -2.25
N ASP A 63 -12.08 23.70 -1.02
CA ASP A 63 -13.04 24.26 -0.06
C ASP A 63 -13.57 25.63 -0.49
N ASP A 64 -12.81 26.35 -1.33
CA ASP A 64 -13.20 27.67 -1.88
C ASP A 64 -14.19 27.57 -3.05
N ILE A 65 -14.47 26.35 -3.53
CA ILE A 65 -15.42 26.13 -4.62
C ILE A 65 -16.82 25.98 -4.06
N LYS A 66 -17.64 26.98 -4.33
CA LYS A 66 -19.04 27.05 -3.91
C LYS A 66 -19.93 27.27 -5.12
N PHE A 67 -21.18 26.80 -5.04
CA PHE A 67 -22.18 26.97 -6.08
C PHE A 67 -23.58 27.00 -5.48
N GLU A 68 -24.59 27.27 -6.31
CA GLU A 68 -25.99 27.38 -5.88
C GLU A 68 -26.66 26.01 -5.81
N CYS A 69 -27.39 25.75 -4.75
CA CYS A 69 -28.21 24.55 -4.61
C CYS A 69 -29.38 24.59 -5.59
N LYS A 70 -29.53 23.55 -6.39
CA LYS A 70 -30.62 23.45 -7.38
C LYS A 70 -32.02 23.33 -6.78
N GLU A 71 -32.10 22.90 -5.51
CA GLU A 71 -33.39 22.69 -4.83
C GLU A 71 -33.87 23.89 -4.03
N CYS A 72 -32.97 24.73 -3.52
CA CYS A 72 -33.35 25.82 -2.63
C CYS A 72 -32.58 27.13 -2.85
N SER A 73 -31.70 27.18 -3.85
CA SER A 73 -30.88 28.34 -4.20
C SER A 73 -29.91 28.83 -3.08
N SER A 74 -29.81 28.13 -1.97
CA SER A 74 -28.80 28.40 -0.96
C SER A 74 -27.40 27.98 -1.43
N VAL A 75 -26.36 28.54 -0.80
CA VAL A 75 -24.98 28.21 -1.14
C VAL A 75 -24.66 26.78 -0.73
N MET A 76 -24.08 26.02 -1.66
CA MET A 76 -23.48 24.71 -1.44
C MET A 76 -22.01 24.89 -1.08
N GLU A 77 -21.61 24.31 0.04
CA GLU A 77 -20.23 24.31 0.53
C GLU A 77 -19.76 22.87 0.73
N ARG A 78 -18.49 22.59 0.45
CA ARG A 78 -17.94 21.25 0.65
C ARG A 78 -17.93 20.90 2.14
N THR A 79 -18.26 19.66 2.47
CA THR A 79 -18.12 19.15 3.85
C THR A 79 -16.64 19.13 4.26
N PRO A 80 -16.28 19.47 5.53
CA PRO A 80 -14.89 19.64 5.92
C PRO A 80 -14.09 18.34 6.01
N GLU A 81 -14.74 17.21 6.02
CA GLU A 81 -14.14 15.90 6.19
C GLU A 81 -13.29 15.49 4.97
N VAL A 82 -12.34 14.60 5.24
CA VAL A 82 -11.57 13.87 4.22
C VAL A 82 -11.95 12.39 4.25
N ILE A 83 -11.63 11.68 3.18
CA ILE A 83 -11.88 10.24 3.10
C ILE A 83 -10.84 9.47 3.95
N ASP A 84 -11.18 8.29 4.39
CA ASP A 84 -10.27 7.37 5.08
C ASP A 84 -9.12 6.99 4.16
N CYS A 85 -7.87 7.10 4.62
CA CYS A 85 -6.69 6.69 3.86
C CYS A 85 -6.71 5.21 3.43
N TRP A 86 -7.48 4.38 4.10
CA TRP A 86 -7.72 3.00 3.69
C TRP A 86 -8.58 2.89 2.41
N TYR A 87 -9.41 3.89 2.16
CA TYR A 87 -10.10 4.00 0.88
C TYR A 87 -9.08 4.31 -0.24
N ASP A 88 -8.20 5.27 -0.03
CA ASP A 88 -7.16 5.63 -1.00
C ASP A 88 -6.30 4.40 -1.36
N SER A 89 -5.84 3.66 -0.35
CA SER A 89 -5.03 2.45 -0.56
C SER A 89 -5.81 1.33 -1.27
N GLY A 90 -7.10 1.18 -0.99
CA GLY A 90 -7.98 0.20 -1.64
C GLY A 90 -8.38 0.59 -3.06
N ALA A 91 -8.37 1.90 -3.37
CA ALA A 91 -8.63 2.46 -4.70
C ALA A 91 -7.40 2.44 -5.62
N MET A 92 -6.21 2.17 -5.08
CA MET A 92 -4.93 2.20 -5.81
C MET A 92 -4.96 1.44 -7.16
N PRO A 93 -5.60 0.26 -7.30
CA PRO A 93 -5.59 -0.47 -8.56
C PRO A 93 -6.12 0.29 -9.78
N PHE A 94 -6.99 1.26 -9.59
CA PHE A 94 -7.51 2.10 -10.65
C PHE A 94 -7.03 3.57 -10.55
N ALA A 95 -6.88 4.07 -9.33
CA ALA A 95 -6.44 5.45 -9.10
C ALA A 95 -5.04 5.73 -9.65
N GLN A 96 -4.11 4.77 -9.59
CA GLN A 96 -2.76 4.91 -10.14
C GLN A 96 -2.72 5.22 -11.65
N TRP A 97 -3.74 4.82 -12.37
CA TRP A 97 -3.88 5.07 -13.81
C TRP A 97 -4.71 6.33 -14.13
N GLY A 98 -5.27 6.97 -13.09
CA GLY A 98 -6.25 8.03 -13.26
C GLY A 98 -7.56 7.56 -13.93
N TYR A 99 -7.85 6.27 -13.81
CA TYR A 99 -9.07 5.68 -14.38
C TYR A 99 -10.31 6.14 -13.60
N PRO A 100 -11.41 6.54 -14.27
CA PRO A 100 -11.64 6.50 -15.74
C PRO A 100 -11.32 7.82 -16.47
N HIS A 101 -10.73 8.82 -15.82
CA HIS A 101 -10.71 10.22 -16.27
C HIS A 101 -9.51 10.59 -17.14
N GLN A 102 -8.36 9.91 -17.02
CA GLN A 102 -7.18 10.21 -17.82
C GLN A 102 -7.17 9.47 -19.15
N GLU A 103 -6.56 10.09 -20.15
CA GLU A 103 -6.37 9.48 -21.46
C GLU A 103 -5.60 8.16 -21.35
N ASN A 104 -6.02 7.15 -22.10
CA ASN A 104 -5.48 5.77 -22.06
C ASN A 104 -5.63 5.01 -20.75
N SER A 105 -6.19 5.61 -19.69
CA SER A 105 -6.30 4.98 -18.36
C SER A 105 -7.12 3.69 -18.36
N GLU A 106 -8.13 3.60 -19.21
CA GLU A 106 -8.95 2.38 -19.35
C GLU A 106 -8.12 1.19 -19.88
N LYS A 107 -7.24 1.44 -20.84
CA LYS A 107 -6.37 0.40 -21.42
C LYS A 107 -5.37 -0.10 -20.37
N GLU A 108 -4.73 0.82 -19.65
CA GLU A 108 -3.76 0.48 -18.60
C GLU A 108 -4.44 -0.26 -17.44
N PHE A 109 -5.58 0.23 -16.98
CA PHE A 109 -6.37 -0.43 -15.95
C PHE A 109 -6.76 -1.86 -16.37
N LYS A 110 -7.34 -2.06 -17.55
CA LYS A 110 -7.76 -3.39 -18.03
C LYS A 110 -6.58 -4.36 -18.18
N ALA A 111 -5.41 -3.88 -18.50
CA ALA A 111 -4.20 -4.70 -18.61
C ALA A 111 -3.66 -5.16 -17.24
N ALA A 112 -3.87 -4.35 -16.19
CA ALA A 112 -3.31 -4.58 -14.86
C ALA A 112 -4.32 -5.09 -13.82
N TYR A 113 -5.61 -5.07 -14.11
CA TYR A 113 -6.67 -5.42 -13.17
C TYR A 113 -7.40 -6.72 -13.52
N PRO A 114 -7.61 -7.64 -12.58
CA PRO A 114 -7.07 -7.63 -11.22
C PRO A 114 -5.58 -7.95 -11.20
N ALA A 115 -4.87 -7.49 -10.16
CA ALA A 115 -3.47 -7.82 -9.96
C ALA A 115 -3.26 -9.34 -9.92
N ASP A 116 -2.23 -9.85 -10.58
CA ASP A 116 -1.93 -11.29 -10.56
C ASP A 116 -1.49 -11.76 -9.18
N PHE A 117 -0.78 -10.89 -8.45
CA PHE A 117 -0.17 -11.23 -7.18
C PHE A 117 -0.03 -10.00 -6.28
N ILE A 118 -0.37 -10.16 -4.99
CA ILE A 118 -0.05 -9.22 -3.91
C ILE A 118 0.60 -9.95 -2.74
N CYS A 119 1.43 -9.25 -1.96
CA CYS A 119 2.17 -9.84 -0.86
C CYS A 119 2.31 -8.85 0.29
N GLU A 120 1.71 -9.17 1.42
CA GLU A 120 1.82 -8.42 2.68
C GLU A 120 1.64 -9.34 3.89
N ALA A 121 1.84 -8.81 5.10
CA ALA A 121 1.70 -9.59 6.32
C ALA A 121 0.24 -9.87 6.70
N ILE A 122 0.05 -10.85 7.58
CA ILE A 122 -1.27 -11.38 7.97
C ILE A 122 -2.20 -10.35 8.62
N ASP A 123 -1.66 -9.28 9.21
CA ASP A 123 -2.45 -8.19 9.76
C ASP A 123 -3.26 -7.45 8.68
N GLN A 124 -2.81 -7.49 7.42
CA GLN A 124 -3.50 -6.88 6.28
C GLN A 124 -4.81 -7.59 5.89
N THR A 125 -5.13 -8.71 6.50
CA THR A 125 -6.49 -9.28 6.43
C THR A 125 -7.56 -8.36 7.04
N ARG A 126 -7.15 -7.42 7.91
CA ARG A 126 -7.99 -6.34 8.47
C ARG A 126 -7.48 -4.95 8.06
N GLY A 127 -6.82 -4.85 6.93
CA GLY A 127 -6.27 -3.63 6.37
C GLY A 127 -6.35 -3.67 4.85
N TRP A 128 -5.23 -3.67 4.18
CA TRP A 128 -5.16 -3.51 2.72
C TRP A 128 -5.84 -4.63 1.93
N PHE A 129 -5.70 -5.90 2.32
CA PHE A 129 -6.40 -6.99 1.64
C PHE A 129 -7.91 -6.83 1.69
N TYR A 130 -8.43 -6.37 2.84
CA TYR A 130 -9.84 -6.11 3.03
C TYR A 130 -10.33 -4.93 2.18
N THR A 131 -9.62 -3.79 2.21
CA THR A 131 -10.05 -2.59 1.48
C THR A 131 -9.95 -2.77 -0.04
N LEU A 132 -8.92 -3.46 -0.55
CA LEU A 132 -8.83 -3.87 -1.96
C LEU A 132 -10.01 -4.74 -2.38
N MET A 133 -10.38 -5.73 -1.55
CA MET A 133 -11.50 -6.63 -1.83
C MET A 133 -12.82 -5.86 -1.83
N THR A 134 -13.05 -5.04 -0.80
CA THR A 134 -14.29 -4.28 -0.63
C THR A 134 -14.50 -3.29 -1.78
N ILE A 135 -13.51 -2.46 -2.09
CA ILE A 135 -13.62 -1.45 -3.14
C ILE A 135 -13.72 -2.12 -4.51
N GLY A 136 -12.90 -3.13 -4.78
CA GLY A 136 -12.95 -3.87 -6.04
C GLY A 136 -14.32 -4.52 -6.28
N THR A 137 -14.91 -5.10 -5.23
CA THR A 137 -16.24 -5.71 -5.34
C THR A 137 -17.34 -4.66 -5.54
N LEU A 138 -17.30 -3.56 -4.77
CA LEU A 138 -18.34 -2.51 -4.87
C LEU A 138 -18.30 -1.75 -6.19
N VAL A 139 -17.12 -1.50 -6.75
CA VAL A 139 -16.96 -0.68 -7.96
C VAL A 139 -16.97 -1.51 -9.24
N PHE A 140 -16.38 -2.71 -9.21
CA PHE A 140 -16.16 -3.52 -10.41
C PHE A 140 -16.79 -4.92 -10.35
N ASP A 141 -17.53 -5.24 -9.27
CA ASP A 141 -18.08 -6.58 -9.01
C ASP A 141 -17.02 -7.70 -9.12
N LYS A 142 -15.77 -7.37 -8.72
CA LYS A 142 -14.62 -8.25 -8.92
C LYS A 142 -13.54 -7.97 -7.89
N SER A 143 -12.87 -9.05 -7.43
CA SER A 143 -11.68 -8.91 -6.59
C SER A 143 -10.58 -8.12 -7.30
N SER A 144 -9.89 -7.25 -6.57
CA SER A 144 -8.75 -6.49 -7.06
C SER A 144 -7.48 -7.33 -7.24
N TYR A 145 -7.45 -8.58 -6.79
CA TYR A 145 -6.31 -9.48 -6.91
C TYR A 145 -6.74 -10.93 -7.10
N LYS A 146 -5.88 -11.71 -7.77
CA LYS A 146 -6.05 -13.15 -8.02
C LYS A 146 -5.37 -14.00 -6.95
N THR A 147 -4.14 -13.66 -6.59
CA THR A 147 -3.30 -14.40 -5.65
C THR A 147 -2.79 -13.49 -4.56
N VAL A 148 -2.83 -13.95 -3.31
CA VAL A 148 -2.24 -13.27 -2.16
C VAL A 148 -1.26 -14.17 -1.43
N LEU A 149 -0.03 -13.71 -1.26
CA LEU A 149 0.92 -14.31 -0.35
C LEU A 149 0.84 -13.58 0.98
N CYS A 150 0.26 -14.25 1.98
CA CYS A 150 0.09 -13.71 3.30
C CYS A 150 1.30 -14.07 4.17
N LEU A 151 2.15 -13.09 4.48
CA LEU A 151 3.37 -13.31 5.25
C LEU A 151 3.09 -13.46 6.74
N GLY A 152 3.88 -14.32 7.39
CA GLY A 152 3.89 -14.45 8.85
C GLY A 152 4.52 -13.23 9.55
N HIS A 153 4.26 -13.11 10.84
CA HIS A 153 4.85 -12.05 11.66
C HIS A 153 6.36 -12.22 11.82
N ILE A 154 7.06 -11.09 11.93
CA ILE A 154 8.45 -11.04 12.38
C ILE A 154 8.45 -10.87 13.90
N LEU A 155 9.13 -11.79 14.59
CA LEU A 155 9.22 -11.87 16.02
C LEU A 155 10.66 -11.60 16.47
N ASP A 156 10.86 -11.25 17.74
CA ASP A 156 12.19 -11.15 18.34
C ASP A 156 12.88 -12.53 18.40
N LYS A 157 14.12 -12.58 18.83
CA LYS A 157 14.90 -13.82 18.97
C LYS A 157 14.24 -14.88 19.86
N ASP A 158 13.43 -14.44 20.82
CA ASP A 158 12.71 -15.29 21.78
C ASP A 158 11.34 -15.71 21.29
N GLY A 159 10.92 -15.25 20.11
CA GLY A 159 9.61 -15.56 19.50
C GLY A 159 8.47 -14.69 20.02
N ARG A 160 8.76 -13.55 20.63
CA ARG A 160 7.75 -12.59 21.10
C ARG A 160 7.50 -11.52 20.04
N LYS A 161 6.27 -11.00 20.02
CA LYS A 161 5.94 -9.86 19.17
C LYS A 161 6.78 -8.65 19.58
N MET A 162 7.42 -8.00 18.59
CA MET A 162 8.17 -6.77 18.81
C MET A 162 7.24 -5.62 19.16
N SER A 163 7.58 -4.87 20.20
CA SER A 163 6.88 -3.64 20.57
C SER A 163 7.83 -2.63 21.22
N LYS A 164 7.53 -1.35 21.05
CA LYS A 164 8.32 -0.28 21.69
C LYS A 164 8.28 -0.37 23.22
N HIS A 165 7.15 -0.81 23.78
CA HIS A 165 7.00 -0.99 25.23
C HIS A 165 7.90 -2.08 25.82
N LEU A 166 8.15 -3.14 25.06
CA LEU A 166 9.02 -4.23 25.48
C LEU A 166 10.51 -3.96 25.18
N GLY A 167 10.82 -2.90 24.45
CA GLY A 167 12.18 -2.56 24.07
C GLY A 167 12.88 -3.63 23.20
N ASN A 168 12.11 -4.53 22.58
CA ASN A 168 12.63 -5.66 21.79
C ASN A 168 12.53 -5.43 20.27
N VAL A 169 12.34 -4.18 19.85
CA VAL A 169 12.30 -3.81 18.43
C VAL A 169 13.71 -3.81 17.86
N LEU A 170 13.92 -4.54 16.78
CA LEU A 170 15.14 -4.48 15.99
C LEU A 170 14.96 -3.44 14.88
N GLU A 171 15.68 -2.35 14.99
CA GLU A 171 15.68 -1.30 13.98
C GLU A 171 16.43 -1.79 12.73
N PRO A 172 15.81 -1.72 11.52
CA PRO A 172 16.41 -2.31 10.32
C PRO A 172 17.71 -1.63 9.90
N ILE A 173 17.82 -0.31 10.03
CA ILE A 173 19.02 0.41 9.58
C ILE A 173 20.25 0.07 10.45
N PRO A 174 20.21 0.11 11.80
CA PRO A 174 21.30 -0.38 12.63
C PRO A 174 21.67 -1.83 12.35
N LEU A 175 20.68 -2.71 12.14
CA LEU A 175 20.90 -4.11 11.81
C LEU A 175 21.65 -4.28 10.48
N MET A 176 21.25 -3.54 9.45
CA MET A 176 21.93 -3.53 8.16
C MET A 176 23.32 -2.92 8.21
N ASN A 177 23.52 -1.87 9.01
CA ASN A 177 24.85 -1.26 9.20
C ASN A 177 25.83 -2.23 9.88
N GLN A 178 25.34 -3.07 10.78
CA GLN A 178 26.18 -4.04 11.50
C GLN A 178 26.51 -5.29 10.67
N HIS A 179 25.55 -5.83 9.92
CA HIS A 179 25.68 -7.14 9.27
C HIS A 179 25.73 -7.07 7.74
N GLY A 180 25.46 -5.90 7.17
CA GLY A 180 25.25 -5.73 5.74
C GLY A 180 23.79 -5.94 5.31
N ALA A 181 23.33 -5.14 4.37
CA ALA A 181 21.95 -5.21 3.86
C ALA A 181 21.65 -6.56 3.19
N ASP A 182 22.62 -7.14 2.48
CA ASP A 182 22.44 -8.42 1.80
C ASP A 182 22.26 -9.59 2.77
N ALA A 183 22.91 -9.55 3.93
CA ALA A 183 22.70 -10.54 4.97
C ALA A 183 21.27 -10.52 5.52
N VAL A 184 20.74 -9.33 5.77
CA VAL A 184 19.36 -9.14 6.23
C VAL A 184 18.37 -9.58 5.17
N ARG A 185 18.55 -9.16 3.92
CA ARG A 185 17.71 -9.56 2.79
C ARG A 185 17.72 -11.07 2.58
N TRP A 186 18.90 -11.67 2.59
CA TRP A 186 19.04 -13.13 2.47
C TRP A 186 18.26 -13.86 3.55
N TYR A 187 18.44 -13.45 4.81
CA TYR A 187 17.72 -14.05 5.92
C TYR A 187 16.20 -13.96 5.73
N MET A 188 15.72 -12.76 5.37
CA MET A 188 14.29 -12.52 5.18
C MET A 188 13.67 -13.35 4.06
N LEU A 189 14.45 -13.71 3.04
CA LEU A 189 13.96 -14.50 1.92
C LEU A 189 14.13 -16.02 2.14
N ALA A 190 15.21 -16.45 2.80
CA ALA A 190 15.61 -17.85 2.89
C ALA A 190 15.19 -18.55 4.19
N ALA A 191 14.85 -17.81 5.25
CA ALA A 191 14.59 -18.39 6.57
C ALA A 191 13.18 -18.99 6.71
N GLY A 192 12.93 -20.14 6.09
CA GLY A 192 11.69 -20.90 6.23
C GLY A 192 10.55 -20.44 5.32
N SER A 193 9.34 -20.97 5.58
CA SER A 193 8.15 -20.66 4.77
C SER A 193 7.70 -19.22 4.97
N PRO A 194 7.31 -18.50 3.91
CA PRO A 194 6.95 -17.09 4.00
C PRO A 194 5.72 -16.81 4.91
N TRP A 195 4.77 -17.74 4.96
CA TRP A 195 3.56 -17.62 5.81
C TRP A 195 3.79 -17.97 7.28
N SER A 196 4.97 -18.51 7.63
CA SER A 196 5.31 -18.81 9.02
C SER A 196 5.93 -17.61 9.72
N ALA A 197 5.64 -17.45 11.02
CA ALA A 197 6.28 -16.43 11.82
C ALA A 197 7.80 -16.67 11.91
N ARG A 198 8.60 -15.60 11.82
CA ARG A 198 10.07 -15.66 11.81
C ARG A 198 10.65 -14.97 13.03
N ARG A 199 11.63 -15.61 13.63
CA ARG A 199 12.41 -15.01 14.71
C ARG A 199 13.63 -14.32 14.12
N VAL A 200 13.79 -13.03 14.38
CA VAL A 200 14.94 -12.25 13.89
C VAL A 200 15.79 -11.82 15.08
N GLY A 201 17.10 -11.95 14.91
CA GLY A 201 18.10 -11.52 15.88
C GLY A 201 19.48 -11.42 15.24
N HIS A 202 20.41 -10.77 15.93
CA HIS A 202 21.79 -10.59 15.45
C HIS A 202 22.48 -11.91 15.14
N ASP A 203 22.28 -12.94 15.97
CA ASP A 203 22.91 -14.26 15.79
C ASP A 203 22.45 -14.94 14.52
N ALA A 204 21.14 -14.87 14.23
CA ALA A 204 20.56 -15.47 13.03
C ALA A 204 21.08 -14.80 11.74
N ILE A 205 21.27 -13.49 11.75
CA ILE A 205 21.85 -12.75 10.62
C ILE A 205 23.36 -13.03 10.52
N SER A 206 24.08 -13.06 11.64
CA SER A 206 25.52 -13.43 11.65
C SER A 206 25.77 -14.82 11.07
N ASP A 207 24.85 -15.76 11.30
CA ASP A 207 24.91 -17.10 10.73
C ASP A 207 24.80 -17.08 9.20
N VAL A 208 23.94 -16.25 8.64
CA VAL A 208 23.84 -16.05 7.18
C VAL A 208 25.16 -15.54 6.60
N VAL A 209 25.75 -14.53 7.24
CA VAL A 209 27.05 -13.99 6.82
C VAL A 209 28.09 -15.12 6.81
N ARG A 210 28.22 -15.83 7.92
CA ARG A 210 29.27 -16.84 8.09
C ARG A 210 29.08 -18.06 7.21
N LYS A 211 27.87 -18.61 7.16
CA LYS A 211 27.59 -19.90 6.50
C LYS A 211 27.30 -19.76 5.01
N THR A 212 26.87 -18.60 4.57
CA THR A 212 26.44 -18.42 3.17
C THR A 212 27.30 -17.38 2.46
N LEU A 213 27.25 -16.12 2.89
CA LEU A 213 27.88 -15.03 2.14
C LEU A 213 29.40 -15.12 2.11
N LEU A 214 30.03 -15.40 3.26
CA LEU A 214 31.49 -15.58 3.31
C LEU A 214 31.94 -16.82 2.57
N THR A 215 31.19 -17.91 2.64
CA THR A 215 31.50 -19.13 1.88
C THR A 215 31.44 -18.85 0.38
N TYR A 216 30.41 -18.18 -0.09
CA TYR A 216 30.27 -17.77 -1.49
C TYR A 216 31.42 -16.84 -1.93
N TRP A 217 31.69 -15.80 -1.14
CA TRP A 217 32.78 -14.86 -1.37
C TRP A 217 34.14 -15.55 -1.45
N ASN A 218 34.46 -16.38 -0.47
CA ASN A 218 35.73 -17.10 -0.42
C ASN A 218 35.90 -18.07 -1.58
N THR A 219 34.83 -18.72 -2.00
CA THR A 219 34.85 -19.63 -3.19
C THR A 219 35.20 -18.86 -4.46
N ILE A 220 34.56 -17.71 -4.68
CA ILE A 220 34.87 -16.86 -5.84
C ILE A 220 36.29 -16.29 -5.74
N SER A 221 36.69 -15.81 -4.57
CA SER A 221 38.04 -15.28 -4.37
C SER A 221 39.10 -16.33 -4.64
N PHE A 222 38.90 -17.55 -4.14
CA PHE A 222 39.79 -18.69 -4.39
C PHE A 222 39.87 -19.01 -5.89
N PHE A 223 38.72 -19.16 -6.55
CA PHE A 223 38.68 -19.42 -7.98
C PHE A 223 39.40 -18.31 -8.77
N THR A 224 39.10 -17.06 -8.49
CA THR A 224 39.70 -15.91 -9.19
C THR A 224 41.22 -15.86 -9.00
N LEU A 225 41.70 -16.13 -7.79
CA LEU A 225 43.12 -16.14 -7.50
C LEU A 225 43.86 -17.17 -8.38
N TYR A 226 43.37 -18.39 -8.40
CA TYR A 226 44.01 -19.48 -9.16
C TYR A 226 43.78 -19.38 -10.68
N ALA A 227 42.62 -18.91 -11.11
CA ALA A 227 42.35 -18.65 -12.52
C ALA A 227 43.30 -17.60 -13.08
N ASN A 228 43.52 -16.51 -12.35
CA ASN A 228 44.46 -15.48 -12.74
C ASN A 228 45.92 -15.98 -12.75
N ALA A 229 46.31 -16.79 -11.76
CA ALA A 229 47.64 -17.35 -11.69
C ALA A 229 47.91 -18.38 -12.85
N ALA A 230 46.88 -19.04 -13.35
CA ALA A 230 46.96 -20.01 -14.44
C ALA A 230 46.66 -19.39 -15.83
N ASP A 231 46.48 -18.06 -15.93
CA ASP A 231 46.03 -17.40 -17.19
C ASP A 231 44.79 -18.06 -17.80
N PHE A 232 43.87 -18.51 -16.94
CA PHE A 232 42.65 -19.21 -17.36
C PHE A 232 41.75 -18.30 -18.22
N LYS A 233 41.38 -18.79 -19.38
CA LYS A 233 40.46 -18.10 -20.30
C LYS A 233 39.17 -18.90 -20.46
N VAL A 234 38.04 -18.25 -20.38
CA VAL A 234 36.75 -18.88 -20.68
C VAL A 234 36.74 -19.19 -22.19
N THR A 235 36.61 -20.48 -22.50
CA THR A 235 36.34 -20.91 -23.87
C THR A 235 34.83 -20.92 -24.08
N THR A 236 34.35 -20.17 -25.06
CA THR A 236 32.95 -20.17 -25.55
C THR A 236 32.69 -21.40 -26.38
#